data_dc5a727e7ae5d5c74e5492d30ac9e2d9
#
_entry.id   dc5a727e7ae5d5c74e5492d30ac9e2d9
#
_cell.length_a   1.000
_cell.length_b   1.000
_cell.length_c   1.000
_cell.angle_alpha   90.00
_cell.angle_beta   90.00
_cell.angle_gamma   90.00
#
_symmetry.space_group_name_H-M   'P 1'
#
loop_
_entity.id
_entity.type
_entity.pdbx_description
1 polymer ?
#
loop_
_entity_poly.entity_id
_entity_poly.type
_entity_poly.pdbx_seq_one_letter_code
_entity_poly.pdbx_strand_id
1 'polypeptide(L)'
;MYAPILEIDTRKIEENARKLHTFCALRGVELAFVTKGFSARPGVIRAARAGGVTRFADSRLKNIIAAKTAIPGLHYLLIRIPAIDEAEEVVRWADCSLQSQIEVIRAVSDAAVRQGKIHPIILMVDVGDLREGVFGREQLEEIAGQILGCPGVELVGLGTNVGCYGSILPSVENTQILVELRDFLNEKYGFHIKTLSGGSTCTLKLLEEGRLPAGINHLRVGEGLLYGEDTTGMRFLEGYHTDAFHFKAQVVELRRKPSVPIGEHGRDGKGDLPEYPDRGVHLRAICAAGKQDVAWAALTPTLPGVEMIGASSDHLIVDVEGCGGRVKVGGWLDFRCGYMAVLDATTSAYVDVREM
;
A
#
# COMPACT_ATOMS: atom_id res chain seq x y z
N MET A 1 18.30 0.01 -23.34
CA MET A 1 18.01 -0.28 -21.92
C MET A 1 18.33 0.98 -21.15
N TYR A 2 17.36 1.58 -20.52
CA TYR A 2 17.55 2.81 -19.74
C TYR A 2 17.60 2.44 -18.25
N ALA A 3 18.50 3.06 -17.51
CA ALA A 3 18.55 2.97 -16.05
C ALA A 3 17.75 4.14 -15.44
N PRO A 4 17.13 3.97 -14.27
CA PRO A 4 17.03 2.73 -13.49
C PRO A 4 15.89 1.79 -13.95
N ILE A 5 15.90 0.54 -13.46
CA ILE A 5 14.92 -0.49 -13.80
C ILE A 5 14.29 -1.02 -12.50
N LEU A 6 12.97 -1.19 -12.49
CA LEU A 6 12.27 -2.00 -11.50
C LEU A 6 11.80 -3.31 -12.17
N GLU A 7 12.32 -4.44 -11.73
CA GLU A 7 11.86 -5.77 -12.15
C GLU A 7 10.85 -6.33 -11.13
N ILE A 8 9.76 -6.89 -11.63
CA ILE A 8 8.69 -7.48 -10.82
C ILE A 8 8.52 -8.94 -11.24
N ASP A 9 8.81 -9.87 -10.33
CA ASP A 9 8.54 -11.31 -10.53
C ASP A 9 7.06 -11.59 -10.27
N THR A 10 6.28 -11.64 -11.34
CA THR A 10 4.83 -11.84 -11.27
C THR A 10 4.44 -13.25 -10.80
N ARG A 11 5.30 -14.26 -10.95
CA ARG A 11 5.05 -15.62 -10.46
C ARG A 11 5.06 -15.66 -8.93
N LYS A 12 6.02 -14.96 -8.31
CA LYS A 12 6.07 -14.84 -6.84
C LYS A 12 4.82 -14.13 -6.29
N ILE A 13 4.34 -13.11 -7.01
CA ILE A 13 3.09 -12.43 -6.66
C ILE A 13 1.89 -13.39 -6.78
N GLU A 14 1.81 -14.19 -7.85
CA GLU A 14 0.74 -15.19 -8.02
C GLU A 14 0.74 -16.22 -6.89
N GLU A 15 1.93 -16.72 -6.51
CA GLU A 15 2.07 -17.71 -5.43
C GLU A 15 1.67 -17.13 -4.07
N ASN A 16 2.12 -15.91 -3.74
CA ASN A 16 1.69 -15.20 -2.54
C ASN A 16 0.18 -14.95 -2.53
N ALA A 17 -0.37 -14.50 -3.66
CA ALA A 17 -1.80 -14.25 -3.81
C ALA A 17 -2.62 -15.53 -3.58
N ARG A 18 -2.19 -16.67 -4.14
CA ARG A 18 -2.86 -17.97 -3.97
C ARG A 18 -2.87 -18.40 -2.52
N LYS A 19 -1.73 -18.28 -1.83
CA LYS A 19 -1.61 -18.62 -0.41
C LYS A 19 -2.55 -17.76 0.43
N LEU A 20 -2.46 -16.44 0.28
CA LEU A 20 -3.22 -15.51 1.09
C LEU A 20 -4.74 -15.60 0.82
N HIS A 21 -5.13 -15.68 -0.46
CA HIS A 21 -6.54 -15.85 -0.84
C HIS A 21 -7.12 -17.13 -0.22
N THR A 22 -6.43 -18.26 -0.37
CA THR A 22 -6.86 -19.54 0.20
C THR A 22 -6.95 -19.46 1.73
N PHE A 23 -5.95 -18.87 2.37
CA PHE A 23 -5.91 -18.70 3.82
C PHE A 23 -7.11 -17.90 4.36
N CYS A 24 -7.43 -16.77 3.72
CA CYS A 24 -8.56 -15.93 4.09
C CYS A 24 -9.90 -16.63 3.80
N ALA A 25 -10.06 -17.22 2.61
CA ALA A 25 -11.29 -17.88 2.19
C ALA A 25 -11.69 -19.05 3.11
N LEU A 26 -10.73 -19.88 3.54
CA LEU A 26 -10.94 -20.97 4.49
C LEU A 26 -11.43 -20.49 5.88
N ARG A 27 -11.29 -19.20 6.18
CA ARG A 27 -11.70 -18.57 7.42
C ARG A 27 -12.91 -17.63 7.25
N GLY A 28 -13.56 -17.67 6.08
CA GLY A 28 -14.74 -16.85 5.78
C GLY A 28 -14.43 -15.35 5.63
N VAL A 29 -13.18 -15.00 5.33
CA VAL A 29 -12.74 -13.61 5.14
C VAL A 29 -12.51 -13.33 3.66
N GLU A 30 -13.19 -12.34 3.10
CA GLU A 30 -12.94 -11.84 1.75
C GLU A 30 -11.67 -10.99 1.73
N LEU A 31 -10.79 -11.28 0.78
CA LEU A 31 -9.55 -10.56 0.57
C LEU A 31 -9.72 -9.50 -0.52
N ALA A 32 -9.56 -8.22 -0.19
CA ALA A 32 -9.37 -7.16 -1.16
C ALA A 32 -7.87 -6.83 -1.30
N PHE A 33 -7.31 -7.08 -2.47
CA PHE A 33 -5.90 -6.80 -2.75
C PHE A 33 -5.68 -5.33 -3.05
N VAL A 34 -4.83 -4.68 -2.24
CA VAL A 34 -4.55 -3.24 -2.32
C VAL A 34 -3.45 -2.96 -3.35
N THR A 35 -3.82 -2.23 -4.42
CA THR A 35 -2.97 -2.03 -5.61
C THR A 35 -2.17 -0.74 -5.61
N LYS A 36 -2.37 0.16 -4.65
CA LYS A 36 -1.72 1.47 -4.60
C LYS A 36 -0.19 1.40 -4.54
N GLY A 37 0.36 0.39 -3.86
CA GLY A 37 1.81 0.26 -3.64
C GLY A 37 2.63 -0.05 -4.91
N PHE A 38 1.96 -0.43 -6.00
CA PHE A 38 2.59 -0.70 -7.30
C PHE A 38 1.84 0.00 -8.46
N SER A 39 1.13 1.09 -8.16
CA SER A 39 0.40 1.93 -9.12
C SER A 39 -0.55 1.12 -10.03
N ALA A 40 -1.19 0.08 -9.47
CA ALA A 40 -2.14 -0.81 -10.14
C ALA A 40 -1.63 -1.38 -11.49
N ARG A 41 -0.34 -1.73 -11.58
CA ARG A 41 0.27 -2.30 -12.80
C ARG A 41 -0.46 -3.56 -13.26
N PRO A 42 -0.81 -3.65 -14.55
CA PRO A 42 -1.68 -4.72 -15.05
C PRO A 42 -1.12 -6.14 -14.92
N GLY A 43 0.20 -6.35 -15.06
CA GLY A 43 0.82 -7.66 -14.90
C GLY A 43 0.70 -8.19 -13.47
N VAL A 44 0.92 -7.33 -12.46
CA VAL A 44 0.74 -7.69 -11.04
C VAL A 44 -0.72 -8.02 -10.72
N ILE A 45 -1.68 -7.26 -11.29
CA ILE A 45 -3.11 -7.54 -11.13
C ILE A 45 -3.47 -8.89 -11.75
N ARG A 46 -2.96 -9.18 -12.97
CA ARG A 46 -3.20 -10.49 -13.62
C ARG A 46 -2.64 -11.64 -12.81
N ALA A 47 -1.43 -11.49 -12.26
CA ALA A 47 -0.82 -12.48 -11.38
C ALA A 47 -1.65 -12.73 -10.11
N ALA A 48 -2.11 -11.68 -9.46
CA ALA A 48 -2.99 -11.81 -8.28
C ALA A 48 -4.33 -12.50 -8.64
N ARG A 49 -4.91 -12.20 -9.80
CA ARG A 49 -6.12 -12.91 -10.30
C ARG A 49 -5.85 -14.39 -10.56
N ALA A 50 -4.73 -14.73 -11.16
CA ALA A 50 -4.31 -16.13 -11.36
C ALA A 50 -4.13 -16.86 -10.02
N GLY A 51 -3.73 -16.14 -8.96
CA GLY A 51 -3.70 -16.61 -7.59
C GLY A 51 -5.07 -16.70 -6.89
N GLY A 52 -6.18 -16.34 -7.58
CA GLY A 52 -7.54 -16.47 -7.05
C GLY A 52 -8.16 -15.17 -6.51
N VAL A 53 -7.42 -14.07 -6.48
CA VAL A 53 -7.96 -12.78 -6.00
C VAL A 53 -9.01 -12.24 -6.97
N THR A 54 -10.18 -11.91 -6.45
CA THR A 54 -11.31 -11.37 -7.24
C THR A 54 -11.67 -9.93 -6.87
N ARG A 55 -11.24 -9.46 -5.69
CA ARG A 55 -11.51 -8.13 -5.17
C ARG A 55 -10.23 -7.32 -5.07
N PHE A 56 -10.28 -6.10 -5.56
CA PHE A 56 -9.16 -5.17 -5.57
C PHE A 56 -9.52 -3.90 -4.84
N ALA A 57 -8.52 -3.19 -4.34
CA ALA A 57 -8.72 -1.91 -3.67
C ALA A 57 -7.59 -0.94 -4.06
N ASP A 58 -7.90 0.32 -4.24
CA ASP A 58 -6.89 1.36 -4.48
C ASP A 58 -7.29 2.69 -3.84
N SER A 59 -6.32 3.49 -3.49
CA SER A 59 -6.54 4.83 -2.93
C SER A 59 -6.68 5.93 -3.98
N ARG A 60 -6.46 5.62 -5.26
CA ARG A 60 -6.46 6.59 -6.35
C ARG A 60 -7.41 6.16 -7.47
N LEU A 61 -8.37 7.02 -7.79
CA LEU A 61 -9.27 6.80 -8.94
C LEU A 61 -8.49 6.61 -10.24
N LYS A 62 -7.42 7.37 -10.45
CA LYS A 62 -6.55 7.23 -11.63
C LYS A 62 -6.04 5.80 -11.83
N ASN A 63 -5.65 5.14 -10.73
CA ASN A 63 -5.20 3.74 -10.76
C ASN A 63 -6.36 2.79 -11.08
N ILE A 64 -7.53 3.00 -10.45
CA ILE A 64 -8.73 2.20 -10.70
C ILE A 64 -9.16 2.30 -12.18
N ILE A 65 -9.19 3.52 -12.73
CA ILE A 65 -9.54 3.78 -14.12
C ILE A 65 -8.56 3.04 -15.06
N ALA A 66 -7.25 3.22 -14.82
CA ALA A 66 -6.23 2.57 -15.64
C ALA A 66 -6.33 1.04 -15.59
N ALA A 67 -6.51 0.47 -14.38
CA ALA A 67 -6.65 -0.97 -14.17
C ALA A 67 -7.91 -1.54 -14.87
N LYS A 68 -9.08 -0.92 -14.66
CA LYS A 68 -10.35 -1.39 -15.27
C LYS A 68 -10.36 -1.21 -16.78
N THR A 69 -9.66 -0.21 -17.31
CA THR A 69 -9.47 -0.02 -18.75
C THR A 69 -8.59 -1.12 -19.36
N ALA A 70 -7.47 -1.46 -18.67
CA ALA A 70 -6.53 -2.49 -19.14
C ALA A 70 -7.05 -3.93 -18.94
N ILE A 71 -7.92 -4.14 -17.94
CA ILE A 71 -8.44 -5.46 -17.55
C ILE A 71 -9.93 -5.30 -17.23
N PRO A 72 -10.84 -5.51 -18.20
CA PRO A 72 -12.28 -5.45 -17.96
C PRO A 72 -12.76 -6.47 -16.90
N GLY A 73 -13.82 -6.11 -16.17
CA GLY A 73 -14.44 -6.99 -15.18
C GLY A 73 -13.74 -7.04 -13.83
N LEU A 74 -12.80 -6.12 -13.56
CA LEU A 74 -12.25 -5.95 -12.21
C LEU A 74 -13.29 -5.31 -11.29
N HIS A 75 -13.30 -5.76 -10.03
CA HIS A 75 -14.12 -5.19 -8.97
C HIS A 75 -13.23 -4.42 -7.99
N TYR A 76 -13.47 -3.11 -7.86
CA TYR A 76 -12.63 -2.20 -7.08
C TYR A 76 -13.36 -1.50 -5.94
N LEU A 77 -12.75 -1.54 -4.75
CA LEU A 77 -13.06 -0.69 -3.61
C LEU A 77 -12.12 0.53 -3.63
N LEU A 78 -12.68 1.74 -3.64
CA LEU A 78 -11.89 2.96 -3.40
C LEU A 78 -11.65 3.11 -1.89
N ILE A 79 -10.36 3.07 -1.46
CA ILE A 79 -9.99 3.05 -0.04
C ILE A 79 -9.48 4.39 0.52
N ARG A 80 -9.41 5.44 -0.26
CA ARG A 80 -9.26 6.81 0.21
C ARG A 80 -10.63 7.46 0.20
N ILE A 81 -10.97 8.18 1.27
CA ILE A 81 -12.17 9.02 1.25
C ILE A 81 -12.04 9.99 0.06
N PRO A 82 -12.98 9.98 -0.89
CA PRO A 82 -12.87 10.81 -2.08
C PRO A 82 -13.08 12.30 -1.75
N ALA A 83 -12.55 13.17 -2.60
CA ALA A 83 -12.94 14.58 -2.59
C ALA A 83 -14.36 14.73 -3.18
N ILE A 84 -15.07 15.79 -2.79
CA ILE A 84 -16.43 16.05 -3.28
C ILE A 84 -16.46 16.11 -4.82
N ASP A 85 -15.47 16.74 -5.42
CA ASP A 85 -15.36 16.89 -6.88
C ASP A 85 -15.06 15.55 -7.62
N GLU A 86 -14.65 14.52 -6.90
CA GLU A 86 -14.44 13.17 -7.47
C GLU A 86 -15.73 12.33 -7.52
N ALA A 87 -16.86 12.79 -6.95
CA ALA A 87 -18.07 11.99 -6.74
C ALA A 87 -18.60 11.31 -8.04
N GLU A 88 -18.63 12.03 -9.16
CA GLU A 88 -19.08 11.50 -10.45
C GLU A 88 -18.20 10.34 -10.94
N GLU A 89 -16.88 10.49 -10.82
CA GLU A 89 -15.92 9.47 -11.24
C GLU A 89 -15.89 8.28 -10.27
N VAL A 90 -16.11 8.53 -8.96
CA VAL A 90 -16.27 7.46 -7.96
C VAL A 90 -17.41 6.53 -8.35
N VAL A 91 -18.61 7.08 -8.60
CA VAL A 91 -19.80 6.30 -8.98
C VAL A 91 -19.63 5.62 -10.34
N ARG A 92 -18.87 6.21 -11.25
CA ARG A 92 -18.61 5.63 -12.57
C ARG A 92 -17.67 4.44 -12.49
N TRP A 93 -16.60 4.52 -11.71
CA TRP A 93 -15.46 3.61 -11.79
C TRP A 93 -15.27 2.69 -10.59
N ALA A 94 -15.58 3.13 -9.37
CA ALA A 94 -15.49 2.28 -8.19
C ALA A 94 -16.79 1.49 -7.99
N ASP A 95 -16.66 0.23 -7.61
CA ASP A 95 -17.81 -0.62 -7.31
C ASP A 95 -18.30 -0.46 -5.87
N CYS A 96 -17.45 0.10 -5.03
CA CYS A 96 -17.71 0.48 -3.63
C CYS A 96 -16.70 1.54 -3.21
N SER A 97 -17.03 2.36 -2.21
CA SER A 97 -16.07 3.33 -1.64
C SER A 97 -16.11 3.41 -0.13
N LEU A 98 -14.95 3.66 0.49
CA LEU A 98 -14.87 4.01 1.90
C LEU A 98 -15.34 5.46 2.10
N GLN A 99 -16.10 5.71 3.15
CA GLN A 99 -16.68 7.01 3.47
C GLN A 99 -16.55 7.30 4.97
N SER A 100 -16.46 8.59 5.33
CA SER A 100 -16.44 9.01 6.74
C SER A 100 -17.10 10.37 6.97
N GLN A 101 -17.52 11.08 5.90
CA GLN A 101 -18.00 12.44 5.97
C GLN A 101 -19.31 12.60 5.19
N ILE A 102 -20.33 13.17 5.83
CA ILE A 102 -21.67 13.23 5.25
C ILE A 102 -21.77 14.09 3.99
N GLU A 103 -21.00 15.17 3.90
CA GLU A 103 -20.99 16.02 2.72
C GLU A 103 -20.48 15.27 1.49
N VAL A 104 -19.48 14.39 1.67
CA VAL A 104 -18.96 13.54 0.61
C VAL A 104 -19.98 12.45 0.25
N ILE A 105 -20.62 11.84 1.25
CA ILE A 105 -21.66 10.82 1.04
C ILE A 105 -22.83 11.40 0.25
N ARG A 106 -23.27 12.62 0.56
CA ARG A 106 -24.32 13.32 -0.21
C ARG A 106 -23.90 13.56 -1.65
N ALA A 107 -22.68 14.06 -1.88
CA ALA A 107 -22.17 14.29 -3.23
C ALA A 107 -22.13 12.98 -4.05
N VAL A 108 -21.67 11.88 -3.45
CA VAL A 108 -21.68 10.54 -4.06
C VAL A 108 -23.10 10.05 -4.32
N SER A 109 -24.03 10.25 -3.37
CA SER A 109 -25.45 9.93 -3.54
C SER A 109 -26.07 10.69 -4.71
N ASP A 110 -25.86 11.99 -4.78
CA ASP A 110 -26.40 12.83 -5.85
C ASP A 110 -25.83 12.43 -7.22
N ALA A 111 -24.53 12.12 -7.29
CA ALA A 111 -23.88 11.60 -8.48
C ALA A 111 -24.46 10.24 -8.92
N ALA A 112 -24.72 9.37 -7.95
CA ALA A 112 -25.31 8.05 -8.20
C ALA A 112 -26.74 8.17 -8.73
N VAL A 113 -27.56 9.04 -8.16
CA VAL A 113 -28.90 9.35 -8.66
C VAL A 113 -28.86 9.88 -10.10
N ARG A 114 -27.96 10.83 -10.39
CA ARG A 114 -27.79 11.35 -11.77
C ARG A 114 -27.38 10.26 -12.78
N GLN A 115 -26.60 9.26 -12.33
CA GLN A 115 -26.16 8.15 -13.17
C GLN A 115 -27.15 6.96 -13.18
N GLY A 116 -28.31 7.05 -12.48
CA GLY A 116 -29.29 5.97 -12.37
C GLY A 116 -28.77 4.73 -11.63
N LYS A 117 -27.90 4.93 -10.63
CA LYS A 117 -27.25 3.88 -9.85
C LYS A 117 -27.55 4.01 -8.37
N ILE A 118 -27.28 2.94 -7.63
CA ILE A 118 -27.07 2.96 -6.18
C ILE A 118 -25.61 2.59 -5.95
N HIS A 119 -24.85 3.45 -5.27
CA HIS A 119 -23.44 3.22 -5.01
C HIS A 119 -23.22 2.63 -3.61
N PRO A 120 -22.63 1.42 -3.50
CA PRO A 120 -22.32 0.81 -2.21
C PRO A 120 -21.24 1.60 -1.47
N ILE A 121 -21.44 1.83 -0.17
CA ILE A 121 -20.47 2.50 0.69
C ILE A 121 -20.15 1.67 1.93
N ILE A 122 -18.91 1.77 2.40
CA ILE A 122 -18.45 1.27 3.70
C ILE A 122 -18.13 2.50 4.56
N LEU A 123 -18.84 2.67 5.67
CA LEU A 123 -18.59 3.76 6.60
C LEU A 123 -17.40 3.41 7.50
N MET A 124 -16.39 4.28 7.52
CA MET A 124 -15.21 4.09 8.34
C MET A 124 -15.45 4.50 9.78
N VAL A 125 -14.99 3.66 10.70
CA VAL A 125 -14.98 3.87 12.13
C VAL A 125 -13.54 3.91 12.60
N ASP A 126 -13.16 5.00 13.26
CA ASP A 126 -11.86 5.11 13.91
C ASP A 126 -11.91 4.43 15.28
N VAL A 127 -11.09 3.41 15.44
CA VAL A 127 -11.00 2.62 16.68
C VAL A 127 -9.72 2.93 17.48
N GLY A 128 -9.09 4.07 17.19
CA GLY A 128 -7.95 4.59 17.93
C GLY A 128 -6.69 4.92 17.13
N ASP A 129 -6.65 4.68 15.80
CA ASP A 129 -5.51 5.06 14.95
C ASP A 129 -5.49 6.57 14.63
N LEU A 130 -6.59 7.27 14.88
CA LEU A 130 -6.81 8.72 14.75
C LEU A 130 -6.49 9.25 13.34
N ARG A 131 -6.92 8.49 12.31
CA ARG A 131 -6.75 8.89 10.91
C ARG A 131 -8.11 9.24 10.28
N GLU A 132 -8.77 8.32 9.60
CA GLU A 132 -10.10 8.56 9.03
C GLU A 132 -11.15 7.66 9.68
N GLY A 133 -12.35 8.18 9.82
CA GLY A 133 -13.49 7.46 10.37
C GLY A 133 -14.26 8.28 11.40
N VAL A 134 -15.49 7.88 11.65
CA VAL A 134 -16.27 8.42 12.77
C VAL A 134 -15.70 7.90 14.08
N PHE A 135 -15.60 8.75 15.08
CA PHE A 135 -15.06 8.39 16.39
C PHE A 135 -16.17 8.26 17.41
N GLY A 136 -16.38 7.04 17.87
CA GLY A 136 -17.41 6.75 18.87
C GLY A 136 -18.83 6.65 18.30
N ARG A 137 -19.73 6.22 19.17
CA ARG A 137 -21.11 5.88 18.81
C ARG A 137 -21.95 7.10 18.42
N GLU A 138 -21.75 8.24 19.06
CA GLU A 138 -22.53 9.46 18.83
C GLU A 138 -22.37 9.99 17.40
N GLN A 139 -21.11 10.11 16.94
CA GLN A 139 -20.82 10.51 15.56
C GLN A 139 -21.32 9.49 14.55
N LEU A 140 -21.23 8.19 14.88
CA LEU A 140 -21.75 7.13 14.02
C LEU A 140 -23.27 7.27 13.86
N GLU A 141 -24.01 7.47 14.95
CA GLU A 141 -25.47 7.64 14.92
C GLU A 141 -25.87 8.85 14.10
N GLU A 142 -25.19 10.00 14.29
CA GLU A 142 -25.44 11.21 13.54
C GLU A 142 -25.32 10.99 12.02
N ILE A 143 -24.21 10.40 11.57
CA ILE A 143 -23.98 10.13 10.15
C ILE A 143 -24.94 9.08 9.62
N ALA A 144 -25.17 7.97 10.35
CA ALA A 144 -26.07 6.91 9.94
C ALA A 144 -27.50 7.42 9.73
N GLY A 145 -28.00 8.27 10.65
CA GLY A 145 -29.31 8.91 10.49
C GLY A 145 -29.41 9.77 9.23
N GLN A 146 -28.33 10.47 8.85
CA GLN A 146 -28.28 11.28 7.64
C GLN A 146 -28.17 10.44 6.36
N ILE A 147 -27.51 9.27 6.41
CA ILE A 147 -27.39 8.35 5.25
C ILE A 147 -28.76 7.85 4.80
N LEU A 148 -29.74 7.70 5.71
CA LEU A 148 -31.12 7.33 5.33
C LEU A 148 -31.77 8.32 4.35
N GLY A 149 -31.34 9.58 4.37
CA GLY A 149 -31.77 10.62 3.42
C GLY A 149 -30.96 10.66 2.12
N CYS A 150 -30.07 9.71 1.85
CA CYS A 150 -29.19 9.67 0.69
C CYS A 150 -29.58 8.53 -0.28
N PRO A 151 -30.57 8.69 -1.17
CA PRO A 151 -31.18 7.60 -1.96
C PRO A 151 -30.21 6.99 -2.99
N GLY A 152 -29.12 7.64 -3.33
CA GLY A 152 -28.13 7.15 -4.31
C GLY A 152 -27.06 6.27 -3.70
N VAL A 153 -27.05 6.04 -2.37
CA VAL A 153 -26.04 5.18 -1.73
C VAL A 153 -26.70 4.06 -0.92
N GLU A 154 -25.98 2.96 -0.76
CA GLU A 154 -26.32 1.86 0.13
C GLU A 154 -25.19 1.64 1.14
N LEU A 155 -25.51 1.72 2.44
CA LEU A 155 -24.55 1.40 3.51
C LEU A 155 -24.41 -0.12 3.62
N VAL A 156 -23.45 -0.71 2.93
CA VAL A 156 -23.22 -2.16 2.88
C VAL A 156 -22.25 -2.66 3.96
N GLY A 157 -21.47 -1.77 4.56
CA GLY A 157 -20.44 -2.18 5.51
C GLY A 157 -19.98 -1.10 6.47
N LEU A 158 -19.33 -1.56 7.55
CA LEU A 158 -18.45 -0.76 8.38
C LEU A 158 -17.00 -1.18 8.16
N GLY A 159 -16.07 -0.25 8.31
CA GLY A 159 -14.66 -0.53 8.18
C GLY A 159 -13.82 0.21 9.21
N THR A 160 -12.67 -0.32 9.52
CA THR A 160 -11.66 0.39 10.30
C THR A 160 -10.28 0.25 9.64
N ASN A 161 -9.33 1.06 10.09
CA ASN A 161 -7.93 0.91 9.78
C ASN A 161 -7.10 1.18 11.02
N VAL A 162 -6.16 0.30 11.29
CA VAL A 162 -5.15 0.42 12.35
C VAL A 162 -3.78 0.07 11.79
N GLY A 163 -2.73 0.38 12.53
CA GLY A 163 -1.36 0.11 12.12
C GLY A 163 -0.87 1.01 10.99
N CYS A 164 -1.33 2.26 10.96
CA CYS A 164 -0.93 3.22 9.93
C CYS A 164 -0.42 4.52 10.58
N TYR A 165 -1.26 5.55 10.72
CA TYR A 165 -0.86 6.84 11.27
C TYR A 165 -0.52 6.74 12.78
N GLY A 166 -1.42 6.15 13.56
CA GLY A 166 -1.24 5.99 15.02
C GLY A 166 -0.40 4.79 15.40
N SER A 167 -0.04 3.94 14.44
CA SER A 167 0.71 2.69 14.67
C SER A 167 0.05 1.75 15.70
N ILE A 168 -1.27 1.85 15.86
CA ILE A 168 -2.04 1.02 16.80
C ILE A 168 -2.12 -0.40 16.26
N LEU A 169 -1.75 -1.38 17.08
CA LEU A 169 -1.88 -2.78 16.70
C LEU A 169 -3.37 -3.21 16.72
N PRO A 170 -3.77 -4.06 15.76
CA PRO A 170 -5.09 -4.67 15.81
C PRO A 170 -5.20 -5.57 17.05
N SER A 171 -6.33 -5.47 17.72
CA SER A 171 -6.68 -6.30 18.87
C SER A 171 -8.11 -6.82 18.75
N VAL A 172 -8.45 -7.81 19.57
CA VAL A 172 -9.84 -8.32 19.68
C VAL A 172 -10.77 -7.17 20.06
N GLU A 173 -10.33 -6.35 21.03
CA GLU A 173 -11.14 -5.26 21.58
C GLU A 173 -11.45 -4.20 20.54
N ASN A 174 -10.41 -3.70 19.80
CA ASN A 174 -10.62 -2.63 18.83
C ASN A 174 -11.35 -3.10 17.56
N THR A 175 -11.21 -4.37 17.17
CA THR A 175 -11.97 -4.94 16.03
C THR A 175 -13.37 -5.36 16.41
N GLN A 176 -13.65 -5.75 17.67
CA GLN A 176 -14.95 -6.08 18.18
C GLN A 176 -15.93 -4.88 18.15
N ILE A 177 -15.41 -3.66 18.27
CA ILE A 177 -16.22 -2.42 18.16
C ILE A 177 -17.02 -2.42 16.84
N LEU A 178 -16.45 -2.86 15.73
CA LEU A 178 -17.18 -2.90 14.44
C LEU A 178 -18.40 -3.86 14.50
N VAL A 179 -18.26 -4.98 15.18
CA VAL A 179 -19.34 -5.96 15.32
C VAL A 179 -20.50 -5.37 16.13
N GLU A 180 -20.17 -4.75 17.25
CA GLU A 180 -21.16 -4.11 18.12
C GLU A 180 -21.89 -2.95 17.44
N LEU A 181 -21.16 -2.12 16.70
CA LEU A 181 -21.72 -0.99 15.97
C LEU A 181 -22.59 -1.45 14.79
N ARG A 182 -22.21 -2.51 14.07
CA ARG A 182 -23.05 -3.12 13.03
C ARG A 182 -24.39 -3.59 13.63
N ASP A 183 -24.33 -4.35 14.71
CA ASP A 183 -25.54 -4.91 15.33
C ASP A 183 -26.47 -3.79 15.81
N PHE A 184 -25.90 -2.77 16.43
CA PHE A 184 -26.62 -1.57 16.83
C PHE A 184 -27.28 -0.84 15.65
N LEU A 185 -26.55 -0.60 14.54
CA LEU A 185 -27.12 0.09 13.37
C LEU A 185 -28.20 -0.73 12.68
N ASN A 186 -28.03 -2.04 12.58
CA ASN A 186 -29.02 -2.93 11.99
C ASN A 186 -30.30 -2.97 12.83
N GLU A 187 -30.19 -3.03 14.14
CA GLU A 187 -31.36 -3.04 15.07
C GLU A 187 -32.08 -1.68 15.06
N LYS A 188 -31.34 -0.58 15.21
CA LYS A 188 -31.94 0.75 15.41
C LYS A 188 -32.48 1.36 14.13
N TYR A 189 -31.77 1.20 13.01
CA TYR A 189 -32.09 1.88 11.75
C TYR A 189 -32.54 0.96 10.62
N GLY A 190 -32.52 -0.36 10.83
CA GLY A 190 -32.90 -1.34 9.82
C GLY A 190 -31.91 -1.44 8.65
N PHE A 191 -30.66 -1.04 8.85
CA PHE A 191 -29.62 -1.29 7.86
C PHE A 191 -29.35 -2.79 7.71
N HIS A 192 -28.87 -3.20 6.52
CA HIS A 192 -28.46 -4.57 6.24
C HIS A 192 -26.94 -4.66 6.05
N ILE A 193 -26.19 -4.19 7.06
CA ILE A 193 -24.74 -4.18 7.03
C ILE A 193 -24.21 -5.60 7.07
N LYS A 194 -23.56 -6.04 5.98
CA LYS A 194 -23.01 -7.40 5.82
C LYS A 194 -21.49 -7.44 5.86
N THR A 195 -20.83 -6.35 5.44
CA THR A 195 -19.36 -6.29 5.32
C THR A 195 -18.77 -5.61 6.55
N LEU A 196 -17.92 -6.32 7.28
CA LEU A 196 -17.10 -5.74 8.34
C LEU A 196 -15.62 -5.82 7.93
N SER A 197 -15.09 -4.68 7.50
CA SER A 197 -13.72 -4.56 6.98
C SER A 197 -12.74 -4.26 8.12
N GLY A 198 -12.12 -5.30 8.65
CA GLY A 198 -11.34 -5.29 9.90
C GLY A 198 -9.91 -4.74 9.78
N GLY A 199 -9.53 -4.09 8.69
CA GLY A 199 -8.21 -3.48 8.56
C GLY A 199 -7.36 -4.02 7.42
N SER A 200 -6.06 -4.05 7.64
CA SER A 200 -5.02 -4.28 6.62
C SER A 200 -4.16 -5.52 6.91
N THR A 201 -2.93 -5.55 6.39
CA THR A 201 -1.97 -6.64 6.59
C THR A 201 -1.76 -6.99 8.07
N CYS A 202 -1.65 -6.00 8.96
CA CYS A 202 -1.40 -6.25 10.38
C CYS A 202 -2.52 -7.06 11.06
N THR A 203 -3.75 -7.00 10.56
CA THR A 203 -4.88 -7.77 11.09
C THR A 203 -4.79 -9.28 10.77
N LEU A 204 -3.95 -9.67 9.81
CA LEU A 204 -3.72 -11.09 9.49
C LEU A 204 -3.25 -11.88 10.72
N LYS A 205 -2.51 -11.25 11.64
CA LYS A 205 -2.06 -11.91 12.86
C LYS A 205 -3.23 -12.41 13.73
N LEU A 206 -4.26 -11.61 13.90
CA LEU A 206 -5.47 -12.04 14.63
C LEU A 206 -6.18 -13.21 13.93
N LEU A 207 -6.20 -13.17 12.58
CA LEU A 207 -6.79 -14.24 11.78
C LEU A 207 -5.97 -15.54 11.87
N GLU A 208 -4.64 -15.46 11.86
CA GLU A 208 -3.72 -16.60 12.05
C GLU A 208 -3.89 -17.24 13.43
N GLU A 209 -4.03 -16.43 14.47
CA GLU A 209 -4.20 -16.87 15.85
C GLU A 209 -5.64 -17.36 16.16
N GLY A 210 -6.58 -17.27 15.20
CA GLY A 210 -7.98 -17.59 15.42
C GLY A 210 -8.68 -16.65 16.39
N ARG A 211 -8.19 -15.44 16.56
CA ARG A 211 -8.66 -14.42 17.52
C ARG A 211 -9.43 -13.28 16.86
N LEU A 212 -9.54 -13.28 15.52
CA LEU A 212 -10.34 -12.27 14.83
C LEU A 212 -11.80 -12.41 15.23
N PRO A 213 -12.50 -11.34 15.71
CA PRO A 213 -13.88 -11.42 16.14
C PRO A 213 -14.80 -11.98 15.06
N ALA A 214 -15.72 -12.86 15.47
CA ALA A 214 -16.75 -13.41 14.59
C ALA A 214 -17.60 -12.28 14.00
N GLY A 215 -17.70 -12.25 12.66
CA GLY A 215 -18.40 -11.19 11.93
C GLY A 215 -17.44 -10.26 11.15
N ILE A 216 -16.18 -10.14 11.53
CA ILE A 216 -15.17 -9.51 10.67
C ILE A 216 -14.93 -10.46 9.50
N ASN A 217 -15.32 -10.05 8.30
CA ASN A 217 -15.35 -10.91 7.12
C ASN A 217 -14.67 -10.32 5.87
N HIS A 218 -13.95 -9.20 6.02
CA HIS A 218 -13.27 -8.54 4.91
C HIS A 218 -11.95 -7.91 5.40
N LEU A 219 -10.86 -8.11 4.65
CA LEU A 219 -9.54 -7.48 4.90
C LEU A 219 -8.99 -6.86 3.61
N ARG A 220 -8.30 -5.73 3.76
CA ARG A 220 -7.68 -4.98 2.66
C ARG A 220 -6.16 -5.12 2.76
N VAL A 221 -5.59 -6.11 2.08
CA VAL A 221 -4.18 -6.46 2.20
C VAL A 221 -3.39 -6.01 0.97
N GLY A 222 -2.29 -5.31 1.19
CA GLY A 222 -1.33 -4.91 0.16
C GLY A 222 0.04 -5.50 0.46
N GLU A 223 0.68 -5.00 1.49
CA GLU A 223 2.06 -5.31 1.88
C GLU A 223 2.28 -6.81 2.07
N GLY A 224 1.44 -7.48 2.84
CA GLY A 224 1.57 -8.92 3.10
C GLY A 224 1.52 -9.78 1.85
N LEU A 225 0.74 -9.39 0.84
CA LEU A 225 0.71 -10.11 -0.44
C LEU A 225 1.94 -9.80 -1.30
N LEU A 226 2.36 -8.54 -1.37
CA LEU A 226 3.43 -8.09 -2.26
C LEU A 226 4.82 -8.49 -1.77
N TYR A 227 5.04 -8.37 -0.47
CA TYR A 227 6.38 -8.50 0.15
C TYR A 227 6.46 -9.61 1.19
N GLY A 228 5.36 -10.33 1.46
CA GLY A 228 5.35 -11.31 2.55
C GLY A 228 5.67 -10.68 3.91
N GLU A 229 5.41 -9.39 4.09
CA GLU A 229 5.83 -8.60 5.25
C GLU A 229 4.63 -7.93 5.93
N ASP A 230 4.70 -7.83 7.24
CA ASP A 230 3.82 -7.05 8.10
C ASP A 230 4.72 -6.11 8.90
N THR A 231 4.99 -4.91 8.34
CA THR A 231 5.88 -3.91 8.96
C THR A 231 5.35 -3.45 10.31
N THR A 232 4.03 -3.27 10.46
CA THR A 232 3.41 -2.86 11.74
C THR A 232 3.62 -3.92 12.82
N GLY A 233 3.48 -5.21 12.45
CA GLY A 233 3.72 -6.35 13.33
C GLY A 233 5.20 -6.72 13.45
N MET A 234 6.11 -6.03 12.75
CA MET A 234 7.55 -6.30 12.68
C MET A 234 7.87 -7.77 12.38
N ARG A 235 7.19 -8.35 11.37
CA ARG A 235 7.33 -9.78 11.04
C ARG A 235 7.23 -10.05 9.54
N PHE A 236 7.77 -11.19 9.15
CA PHE A 236 7.51 -11.78 7.84
C PHE A 236 6.42 -12.85 7.95
N LEU A 237 5.63 -12.98 6.89
CA LEU A 237 4.62 -14.03 6.77
C LEU A 237 5.32 -15.34 6.36
N GLU A 238 5.12 -16.39 7.11
CA GLU A 238 5.80 -17.65 6.89
C GLU A 238 5.47 -18.28 5.53
N GLY A 239 6.52 -18.62 4.78
CA GLY A 239 6.41 -19.24 3.48
C GLY A 239 5.96 -18.32 2.34
N TYR A 240 5.93 -17.01 2.53
CA TYR A 240 5.70 -16.02 1.47
C TYR A 240 7.02 -15.57 0.84
N HIS A 241 6.98 -15.26 -0.46
CA HIS A 241 8.09 -14.59 -1.13
C HIS A 241 8.20 -13.16 -0.64
N THR A 242 9.43 -12.73 -0.33
CA THR A 242 9.74 -11.38 0.16
C THR A 242 10.57 -10.57 -0.84
N ASP A 243 10.87 -11.16 -1.99
CA ASP A 243 11.81 -10.68 -3.00
C ASP A 243 11.18 -10.68 -4.40
N ALA A 244 9.92 -10.30 -4.51
CA ALA A 244 9.24 -10.17 -5.80
C ALA A 244 9.63 -8.89 -6.56
N PHE A 245 10.28 -7.91 -5.91
CA PHE A 245 10.61 -6.62 -6.48
C PHE A 245 12.11 -6.34 -6.36
N HIS A 246 12.75 -6.09 -7.51
CA HIS A 246 14.17 -5.78 -7.61
C HIS A 246 14.40 -4.47 -8.35
N PHE A 247 15.07 -3.52 -7.70
CA PHE A 247 15.49 -2.28 -8.31
C PHE A 247 16.93 -2.40 -8.79
N LYS A 248 17.19 -2.06 -10.06
CA LYS A 248 18.51 -2.15 -10.66
C LYS A 248 18.98 -0.78 -11.11
N ALA A 249 20.19 -0.41 -10.67
CA ALA A 249 20.84 0.83 -11.04
C ALA A 249 22.23 0.57 -11.65
N GLN A 250 22.53 1.24 -12.75
CA GLN A 250 23.83 1.08 -13.43
C GLN A 250 24.88 1.93 -12.74
N VAL A 251 26.07 1.37 -12.52
CA VAL A 251 27.23 2.08 -11.99
C VAL A 251 27.81 2.98 -13.07
N VAL A 252 27.84 4.28 -12.82
CA VAL A 252 28.34 5.30 -13.74
C VAL A 252 29.70 5.87 -13.34
N GLU A 253 30.03 5.78 -12.04
CA GLU A 253 31.37 6.16 -11.54
C GLU A 253 31.80 5.15 -10.46
N LEU A 254 33.14 4.89 -10.44
CA LEU A 254 33.77 4.08 -9.41
C LEU A 254 35.11 4.74 -9.04
N ARG A 255 35.25 5.28 -7.82
CA ARG A 255 36.38 6.04 -7.34
C ARG A 255 36.65 5.81 -5.87
N ARG A 256 37.97 5.85 -5.51
CA ARG A 256 38.37 5.97 -4.10
C ARG A 256 38.20 7.41 -3.65
N LYS A 257 37.43 7.61 -2.59
CA LYS A 257 37.15 8.93 -2.00
C LYS A 257 37.19 8.84 -0.47
N PRO A 258 37.56 9.96 0.21
CA PRO A 258 37.38 10.03 1.67
C PRO A 258 35.93 9.79 2.05
N SER A 259 35.72 9.16 3.22
CA SER A 259 34.37 8.90 3.75
C SER A 259 33.71 10.16 4.30
N VAL A 260 34.49 11.12 4.74
CA VAL A 260 34.01 12.43 5.21
C VAL A 260 34.18 13.45 4.10
N PRO A 261 33.15 14.24 3.77
CA PRO A 261 33.25 15.37 2.87
C PRO A 261 34.29 16.40 3.37
N ILE A 262 34.97 17.10 2.43
CA ILE A 262 36.03 18.05 2.75
C ILE A 262 35.50 19.46 2.52
N GLY A 263 35.62 20.32 3.53
CA GLY A 263 35.22 21.72 3.48
C GLY A 263 34.30 22.11 4.63
N GLU A 264 33.85 23.36 4.60
CA GLU A 264 32.84 23.85 5.56
C GLU A 264 31.46 23.21 5.25
N HIS A 265 30.83 22.69 6.30
CA HIS A 265 29.57 21.97 6.17
C HIS A 265 28.37 22.92 6.33
N GLY A 266 27.49 22.91 5.35
CA GLY A 266 26.17 23.51 5.43
C GLY A 266 25.08 22.48 5.73
N ARG A 267 23.82 22.92 5.63
CA ARG A 267 22.67 22.03 5.72
C ARG A 267 22.48 21.25 4.42
N ASP A 268 21.98 20.03 4.53
CA ASP A 268 21.61 19.23 3.35
C ASP A 268 20.31 19.75 2.68
N GLY A 269 19.86 19.10 1.60
CA GLY A 269 18.65 19.47 0.89
C GLY A 269 17.35 19.34 1.68
N LYS A 270 17.38 18.79 2.90
CA LYS A 270 16.25 18.74 3.84
C LYS A 270 16.36 19.77 4.95
N GLY A 271 17.51 20.48 5.04
CA GLY A 271 17.81 21.41 6.12
C GLY A 271 18.48 20.77 7.33
N ASP A 272 18.87 19.50 7.27
CA ASP A 272 19.57 18.79 8.32
C ASP A 272 21.09 19.03 8.27
N LEU A 273 21.79 18.86 9.40
CA LEU A 273 23.24 18.79 9.46
C LEU A 273 23.64 17.32 9.40
N PRO A 274 24.12 16.83 8.23
CA PRO A 274 24.44 15.41 8.09
C PRO A 274 25.72 15.06 8.85
N GLU A 275 25.71 13.89 9.48
CA GLU A 275 26.88 13.31 10.12
C GLU A 275 27.51 12.27 9.20
N TYR A 276 28.85 12.30 9.08
CA TYR A 276 29.61 11.36 8.26
C TYR A 276 30.65 10.65 9.13
N PRO A 277 30.48 9.35 9.42
CA PRO A 277 31.49 8.58 10.14
C PRO A 277 32.77 8.48 9.32
N ASP A 278 33.92 8.81 9.94
CA ASP A 278 35.22 8.67 9.29
C ASP A 278 35.63 7.19 9.21
N ARG A 279 35.71 6.68 7.99
CA ARG A 279 36.14 5.32 7.66
C ARG A 279 37.41 5.31 6.80
N GLY A 280 38.05 6.48 6.64
CA GLY A 280 39.20 6.66 5.75
C GLY A 280 38.81 6.76 4.27
N VAL A 281 39.66 6.25 3.39
CA VAL A 281 39.45 6.27 1.93
C VAL A 281 38.84 4.97 1.46
N HIS A 282 37.59 5.03 1.01
CA HIS A 282 36.82 3.90 0.54
C HIS A 282 36.55 3.94 -0.97
N LEU A 283 36.32 2.76 -1.54
CA LEU A 283 35.87 2.63 -2.92
C LEU A 283 34.35 2.90 -2.94
N ARG A 284 33.96 3.98 -3.63
CA ARG A 284 32.55 4.38 -3.79
C ARG A 284 32.09 4.21 -5.21
N ALA A 285 30.87 3.77 -5.40
CA ALA A 285 30.19 3.78 -6.66
C ALA A 285 29.07 4.83 -6.66
N ILE A 286 28.91 5.50 -7.80
CA ILE A 286 27.75 6.33 -8.13
C ILE A 286 26.92 5.53 -9.12
N CYS A 287 25.62 5.42 -8.84
CA CYS A 287 24.67 4.75 -9.73
C CYS A 287 23.72 5.76 -10.36
N ALA A 288 23.27 5.47 -11.58
CA ALA A 288 22.30 6.25 -12.35
C ALA A 288 20.89 6.01 -11.82
N ALA A 289 20.64 6.51 -10.62
CA ALA A 289 19.34 6.54 -9.94
C ALA A 289 19.46 7.49 -8.75
N GLY A 290 18.38 8.13 -8.34
CA GLY A 290 18.38 9.04 -7.20
C GLY A 290 17.03 9.15 -6.51
N LYS A 291 16.85 10.21 -5.72
CA LYS A 291 15.63 10.47 -4.97
C LYS A 291 14.39 10.72 -5.85
N GLN A 292 14.58 11.09 -7.13
CA GLN A 292 13.47 11.22 -8.09
C GLN A 292 12.95 9.88 -8.59
N ASP A 293 13.73 8.82 -8.42
CA ASP A 293 13.44 7.49 -8.96
C ASP A 293 12.90 6.54 -7.88
N VAL A 294 13.44 6.64 -6.66
CA VAL A 294 13.20 5.64 -5.63
C VAL A 294 13.46 6.16 -4.21
N ALA A 295 12.68 5.72 -3.24
CA ALA A 295 12.98 5.86 -1.82
C ALA A 295 14.19 4.99 -1.46
N TRP A 296 15.38 5.51 -1.67
CA TRP A 296 16.66 4.78 -1.55
C TRP A 296 16.87 4.11 -0.19
N ALA A 297 16.34 4.71 0.89
CA ALA A 297 16.42 4.13 2.25
C ALA A 297 15.62 2.83 2.41
N ALA A 298 14.69 2.55 1.48
CA ALA A 298 13.92 1.31 1.42
C ALA A 298 14.52 0.27 0.45
N LEU A 299 15.75 0.48 -0.01
CA LEU A 299 16.51 -0.45 -0.83
C LEU A 299 17.49 -1.27 0.04
N THR A 300 17.53 -2.57 -0.20
CA THR A 300 18.52 -3.47 0.42
C THR A 300 19.41 -4.07 -0.67
N PRO A 301 20.72 -3.82 -0.66
CA PRO A 301 21.63 -4.40 -1.64
C PRO A 301 21.60 -5.92 -1.62
N THR A 302 21.58 -6.57 -2.79
CA THR A 302 21.66 -8.03 -2.89
C THR A 302 23.10 -8.53 -2.93
N LEU A 303 24.04 -7.68 -3.41
CA LEU A 303 25.46 -8.02 -3.44
C LEU A 303 26.09 -7.79 -2.07
N PRO A 304 26.62 -8.83 -1.39
CA PRO A 304 27.31 -8.68 -0.11
C PRO A 304 28.51 -7.73 -0.21
N GLY A 305 28.64 -6.83 0.76
CA GLY A 305 29.70 -5.83 0.83
C GLY A 305 29.34 -4.50 0.17
N VAL A 306 28.14 -4.33 -0.38
CA VAL A 306 27.58 -3.03 -0.75
C VAL A 306 26.89 -2.40 0.45
N GLU A 307 27.24 -1.16 0.78
CA GLU A 307 26.58 -0.37 1.80
C GLU A 307 25.96 0.89 1.19
N MET A 308 24.74 1.20 1.58
CA MET A 308 24.04 2.43 1.16
C MET A 308 24.63 3.63 1.92
N ILE A 309 25.12 4.65 1.18
CA ILE A 309 25.61 5.89 1.80
C ILE A 309 24.52 6.96 1.77
N GLY A 310 23.87 7.14 0.63
CA GLY A 310 22.87 8.19 0.43
C GLY A 310 22.47 8.36 -1.01
N ALA A 311 21.69 9.41 -1.28
CA ALA A 311 21.31 9.78 -2.63
C ALA A 311 21.15 11.30 -2.79
N SER A 312 21.54 11.81 -3.95
CA SER A 312 21.09 13.11 -4.46
C SER A 312 19.79 12.95 -5.25
N SER A 313 19.33 13.99 -5.93
CA SER A 313 18.16 13.88 -6.82
C SER A 313 18.33 12.77 -7.88
N ASP A 314 19.54 12.62 -8.45
CA ASP A 314 19.80 11.81 -9.64
C ASP A 314 20.85 10.72 -9.44
N HIS A 315 21.52 10.69 -8.28
CA HIS A 315 22.62 9.78 -8.00
C HIS A 315 22.42 9.04 -6.70
N LEU A 316 22.49 7.71 -6.77
CA LEU A 316 22.61 6.83 -5.61
C LEU A 316 24.08 6.61 -5.30
N ILE A 317 24.48 6.77 -4.05
CA ILE A 317 25.85 6.67 -3.60
C ILE A 317 25.98 5.45 -2.69
N VAL A 318 26.87 4.54 -3.05
CA VAL A 318 27.12 3.30 -2.30
C VAL A 318 28.61 3.10 -2.03
N ASP A 319 28.92 2.57 -0.86
CA ASP A 319 30.24 2.04 -0.53
C ASP A 319 30.34 0.61 -1.08
N VAL A 320 31.42 0.30 -1.75
CA VAL A 320 31.65 -1.02 -2.38
C VAL A 320 33.03 -1.59 -2.02
N GLU A 321 33.69 -1.05 -0.99
CA GLU A 321 34.99 -1.53 -0.51
C GLU A 321 34.95 -3.01 -0.16
N GLY A 322 33.86 -3.46 0.50
CA GLY A 322 33.64 -4.85 0.87
C GLY A 322 33.34 -5.81 -0.30
N CYS A 323 33.22 -5.31 -1.53
CA CYS A 323 32.83 -6.13 -2.66
C CYS A 323 33.96 -6.92 -3.34
N GLY A 324 35.23 -6.72 -2.92
CA GLY A 324 36.37 -7.48 -3.49
C GLY A 324 36.54 -7.33 -4.98
N GLY A 325 36.31 -6.12 -5.53
CA GLY A 325 36.50 -5.82 -6.96
C GLY A 325 35.42 -6.35 -7.91
N ARG A 326 34.31 -6.86 -7.39
CA ARG A 326 33.16 -7.37 -8.19
C ARG A 326 32.36 -6.26 -8.89
N VAL A 327 32.43 -5.03 -8.39
CA VAL A 327 31.71 -3.88 -8.95
C VAL A 327 32.56 -3.18 -10.00
N LYS A 328 31.97 -2.85 -11.16
CA LYS A 328 32.64 -2.17 -12.30
C LYS A 328 31.73 -1.10 -12.85
N VAL A 329 32.32 -0.05 -13.44
CA VAL A 329 31.60 0.96 -14.24
C VAL A 329 30.91 0.26 -15.42
N GLY A 330 29.64 0.61 -15.66
CA GLY A 330 28.76 -0.05 -16.63
C GLY A 330 28.10 -1.32 -16.11
N GLY A 331 28.52 -1.86 -14.94
CA GLY A 331 27.84 -2.95 -14.26
C GLY A 331 26.54 -2.50 -13.58
N TRP A 332 25.74 -3.46 -13.18
CA TRP A 332 24.46 -3.21 -12.52
C TRP A 332 24.53 -3.65 -11.06
N LEU A 333 24.05 -2.81 -10.17
CA LEU A 333 23.76 -3.18 -8.80
C LEU A 333 22.27 -3.48 -8.68
N ASP A 334 21.97 -4.53 -7.94
CA ASP A 334 20.63 -5.05 -7.71
C ASP A 334 20.26 -4.86 -6.23
N PHE A 335 19.03 -4.39 -6.00
CA PHE A 335 18.52 -4.08 -4.68
C PHE A 335 17.13 -4.71 -4.51
N ARG A 336 16.89 -5.41 -3.42
CA ARG A 336 15.55 -5.78 -2.99
C ARG A 336 14.81 -4.52 -2.52
N CYS A 337 13.55 -4.41 -2.91
CA CYS A 337 12.71 -3.24 -2.61
C CYS A 337 11.78 -3.51 -1.43
N GLY A 338 11.76 -2.59 -0.47
CA GLY A 338 10.65 -2.45 0.47
C GLY A 338 9.50 -1.61 -0.12
N TYR A 339 8.42 -1.47 0.64
CA TYR A 339 7.17 -0.83 0.20
C TYR A 339 7.38 0.56 -0.42
N MET A 340 8.11 1.45 0.27
CA MET A 340 8.31 2.82 -0.21
C MET A 340 9.15 2.87 -1.49
N ALA A 341 10.12 1.96 -1.66
CA ALA A 341 10.91 1.90 -2.88
C ALA A 341 10.06 1.53 -4.11
N VAL A 342 9.16 0.56 -3.97
CA VAL A 342 8.25 0.18 -5.07
C VAL A 342 7.24 1.27 -5.37
N LEU A 343 6.67 1.91 -4.33
CA LEU A 343 5.72 3.01 -4.49
C LEU A 343 6.34 4.14 -5.30
N ASP A 344 7.53 4.61 -4.94
CA ASP A 344 8.21 5.69 -5.65
C ASP A 344 8.60 5.24 -7.06
N ALA A 345 9.24 4.09 -7.21
CA ALA A 345 9.70 3.58 -8.50
C ALA A 345 8.54 3.37 -9.50
N THR A 346 7.36 2.97 -9.04
CA THR A 346 6.19 2.79 -9.93
C THR A 346 5.45 4.08 -10.25
N THR A 347 5.69 5.15 -9.50
CA THR A 347 5.13 6.49 -9.77
C THR A 347 6.10 7.41 -10.50
N SER A 348 7.40 7.12 -10.48
CA SER A 348 8.40 7.85 -11.26
C SER A 348 8.27 7.58 -12.76
N ALA A 349 8.26 8.64 -13.55
CA ALA A 349 8.27 8.55 -15.02
C ALA A 349 9.64 8.11 -15.59
N TYR A 350 10.68 8.08 -14.77
CA TYR A 350 12.05 7.82 -15.18
C TYR A 350 12.46 6.34 -15.01
N VAL A 351 11.70 5.57 -14.25
CA VAL A 351 11.99 4.16 -13.98
C VAL A 351 11.38 3.25 -15.06
N ASP A 352 12.20 2.41 -15.68
CA ASP A 352 11.74 1.36 -16.61
C ASP A 352 11.20 0.17 -15.82
N VAL A 353 9.86 0.05 -15.73
CA VAL A 353 9.21 -1.03 -14.95
C VAL A 353 8.93 -2.23 -15.82
N ARG A 354 9.47 -3.39 -15.44
CA ARG A 354 9.37 -4.67 -16.16
C ARG A 354 8.65 -5.71 -15.32
N GLU A 355 7.56 -6.22 -15.85
CA GLU A 355 6.78 -7.32 -15.30
C GLU A 355 7.23 -8.63 -15.98
N MET A 356 7.84 -9.55 -15.21
CA MET A 356 8.40 -10.80 -15.72
C MET A 356 7.56 -12.00 -15.34
#